data_96172043e61bf3df76e88d1edbe7994a
#
_entry.id   96172043e61bf3df76e88d1edbe7994a
#
_cell.length_a   1.000
_cell.length_b   1.000
_cell.length_c   1.000
_cell.angle_alpha   90.00
_cell.angle_beta   90.00
_cell.angle_gamma   90.00
#
_symmetry.space_group_name_H-M   'P 1'
#
loop_
_entity.id
_entity.type
_entity.pdbx_description
1 polymer ?
#
loop_
_entity_poly.entity_id
_entity_poly.type
_entity_poly.pdbx_seq_one_letter_code
_entity_poly.pdbx_strand_id
1 'polypeptide(L)'
;MSKLELKIPPLIQILIFGSLMWLIDFITPSIPTSSMIVGLSSTFILILGCLFALKGVLDFRTNKTTVDPTNPNKSSSLVDHGIYNYSRNPMYVGFFLWLIAWGLFLSNGFALLVAFLFPVYMTKFQIVPEERTLEELFGQDYVVYKGKVRRWI
;
A
#
# COMPACT_ATOMS: atom_id res chain seq x y z
N MET A 1 -18.36 7.31 -10.93
CA MET A 1 -17.05 7.51 -10.28
C MET A 1 -17.26 8.34 -9.03
N SER A 2 -16.76 7.91 -7.88
CA SER A 2 -16.86 8.73 -6.66
C SER A 2 -15.91 9.93 -6.77
N LYS A 3 -16.27 11.06 -6.12
CA LYS A 3 -15.46 12.30 -6.17
C LYS A 3 -14.03 12.14 -5.59
N LEU A 4 -13.72 11.02 -4.95
CA LEU A 4 -12.42 10.75 -4.27
C LEU A 4 -11.52 9.77 -5.04
N GLU A 5 -12.01 9.12 -6.10
CA GLU A 5 -11.22 8.15 -6.87
C GLU A 5 -9.99 8.81 -7.51
N LEU A 6 -8.80 8.25 -7.28
CA LEU A 6 -7.50 8.65 -7.85
C LEU A 6 -7.08 10.11 -7.57
N LYS A 7 -7.73 10.83 -6.64
CA LYS A 7 -7.44 12.25 -6.38
C LYS A 7 -6.34 12.49 -5.37
N ILE A 8 -6.22 11.61 -4.39
CA ILE A 8 -5.25 11.76 -3.31
C ILE A 8 -4.08 10.82 -3.59
N PRO A 9 -2.87 11.35 -3.84
CA PRO A 9 -1.70 10.51 -4.02
C PRO A 9 -1.49 9.55 -2.82
N PRO A 10 -1.12 8.28 -3.05
CA PRO A 10 -0.96 7.28 -2.00
C PRO A 10 -0.02 7.70 -0.86
N LEU A 11 1.04 8.46 -1.16
CA LEU A 11 1.95 9.00 -0.13
C LEU A 11 1.24 9.99 0.81
N ILE A 12 0.33 10.82 0.29
CA ILE A 12 -0.47 11.71 1.13
C ILE A 12 -1.44 10.91 1.99
N GLN A 13 -1.99 9.82 1.46
CA GLN A 13 -2.87 8.93 2.23
C GLN A 13 -2.12 8.30 3.42
N ILE A 14 -0.85 7.86 3.25
CA ILE A 14 -0.02 7.37 4.35
C ILE A 14 0.16 8.44 5.42
N LEU A 15 0.45 9.69 5.03
CA LEU A 15 0.61 10.79 5.97
C LEU A 15 -0.69 11.06 6.75
N ILE A 16 -1.84 11.01 6.09
CA ILE A 16 -3.16 11.18 6.74
C ILE A 16 -3.40 10.05 7.75
N PHE A 17 -3.22 8.79 7.33
CA PHE A 17 -3.42 7.64 8.23
C PHE A 17 -2.42 7.64 9.38
N GLY A 18 -1.13 7.92 9.12
CA GLY A 18 -0.10 8.01 10.14
C GLY A 18 -0.36 9.12 11.16
N SER A 19 -0.84 10.29 10.70
CA SER A 19 -1.23 11.39 11.57
C SER A 19 -2.46 11.05 12.41
N LEU A 20 -3.45 10.38 11.81
CA LEU A 20 -4.64 9.91 12.55
C LEU A 20 -4.27 8.89 13.62
N MET A 21 -3.37 7.96 13.30
CA MET A 21 -2.86 6.97 14.27
C MET A 21 -2.14 7.65 15.44
N TRP A 22 -1.33 8.66 15.16
CA TRP A 22 -0.65 9.45 16.18
C TRP A 22 -1.64 10.23 17.08
N LEU A 23 -2.66 10.84 16.50
CA LEU A 23 -3.72 11.52 17.26
C LEU A 23 -4.50 10.56 18.16
N ILE A 24 -4.78 9.35 17.68
CA ILE A 24 -5.45 8.31 18.47
C ILE A 24 -4.56 7.86 19.62
N ASP A 25 -3.28 7.69 19.39
CA ASP A 25 -2.31 7.35 20.44
C ASP A 25 -2.30 8.39 21.55
N PHE A 26 -2.41 9.67 21.21
CA PHE A 26 -2.42 10.75 22.18
C PHE A 26 -3.63 10.73 23.14
N ILE A 27 -4.76 10.15 22.72
CA ILE A 27 -6.01 10.14 23.50
C ILE A 27 -6.43 8.75 24.02
N THR A 28 -5.65 7.71 23.69
CA THR A 28 -5.95 6.33 24.08
C THR A 28 -4.75 5.69 24.80
N PRO A 29 -4.99 4.68 25.67
CA PRO A 29 -3.90 4.07 26.42
C PRO A 29 -2.99 3.23 25.53
N SER A 30 -1.68 3.38 25.73
CA SER A 30 -0.66 2.53 25.13
C SER A 30 -0.59 1.17 25.84
N ILE A 31 -0.14 0.15 25.14
CA ILE A 31 0.10 -1.19 25.69
C ILE A 31 1.49 -1.20 26.32
N PRO A 32 1.63 -1.53 27.63
CA PRO A 32 2.93 -1.66 28.25
C PRO A 32 3.76 -2.77 27.60
N THR A 33 4.74 -2.41 26.81
CA THR A 33 5.59 -3.33 26.07
C THR A 33 7.06 -2.95 26.25
N SER A 34 7.95 -3.93 26.25
CA SER A 34 9.40 -3.69 26.29
C SER A 34 9.82 -2.84 25.08
N SER A 35 10.53 -1.73 25.36
CA SER A 35 11.06 -0.83 24.31
C SER A 35 11.95 -1.56 23.30
N MET A 36 12.66 -2.60 23.73
CA MET A 36 13.48 -3.43 22.83
C MET A 36 12.60 -4.23 21.86
N ILE A 37 11.51 -4.86 22.36
CA ILE A 37 10.59 -5.63 21.49
C ILE A 37 9.92 -4.70 20.49
N VAL A 38 9.44 -3.55 20.95
CA VAL A 38 8.84 -2.52 20.09
C VAL A 38 9.81 -2.07 19.01
N GLY A 39 11.05 -1.70 19.40
CA GLY A 39 12.06 -1.25 18.46
C GLY A 39 12.43 -2.30 17.41
N LEU A 40 12.65 -3.56 17.83
CA LEU A 40 13.00 -4.64 16.91
C LEU A 40 11.85 -4.99 15.95
N SER A 41 10.63 -5.14 16.47
CA SER A 41 9.48 -5.53 15.65
C SER A 41 9.09 -4.44 14.66
N SER A 42 9.00 -3.19 15.10
CA SER A 42 8.67 -2.07 14.20
C SER A 42 9.74 -1.86 13.13
N THR A 43 11.03 -1.94 13.50
CA THR A 43 12.13 -1.82 12.53
C THR A 43 12.10 -2.97 11.51
N PHE A 44 11.86 -4.20 11.94
CA PHE A 44 11.77 -5.35 11.04
C PHE A 44 10.63 -5.18 10.02
N ILE A 45 9.43 -4.81 10.48
CA ILE A 45 8.28 -4.60 9.59
C ILE A 45 8.50 -3.40 8.66
N LEU A 46 9.15 -2.32 9.16
CA LEU A 46 9.49 -1.17 8.34
C LEU A 46 10.43 -1.55 7.18
N ILE A 47 11.47 -2.34 7.47
CA ILE A 47 12.41 -2.83 6.45
C ILE A 47 11.68 -3.68 5.41
N LEU A 48 10.81 -4.60 5.84
CA LEU A 48 10.00 -5.39 4.90
C LEU A 48 9.14 -4.48 4.01
N GLY A 49 8.48 -3.48 4.58
CA GLY A 49 7.71 -2.50 3.82
C GLY A 49 8.54 -1.75 2.79
N CYS A 50 9.77 -1.33 3.17
CA CYS A 50 10.71 -0.70 2.24
C CYS A 50 11.10 -1.64 1.09
N LEU A 51 11.36 -2.90 1.37
CA LEU A 51 11.69 -3.89 0.34
C LEU A 51 10.55 -4.08 -0.67
N PHE A 52 9.31 -4.22 -0.19
CA PHE A 52 8.13 -4.32 -1.05
C PHE A 52 7.93 -3.08 -1.92
N ALA A 53 8.01 -1.88 -1.33
CA ALA A 53 7.83 -0.63 -2.05
C ALA A 53 8.94 -0.42 -3.10
N LEU A 54 10.21 -0.62 -2.71
CA LEU A 54 11.36 -0.45 -3.60
C LEU A 54 11.34 -1.45 -4.77
N LYS A 55 11.07 -2.74 -4.50
CA LYS A 55 10.95 -3.74 -5.56
C LYS A 55 9.83 -3.40 -6.53
N GLY A 56 8.67 -2.97 -6.02
CA GLY A 56 7.57 -2.52 -6.85
C GLY A 56 7.99 -1.38 -7.80
N VAL A 57 8.66 -0.35 -7.29
CA VAL A 57 9.15 0.77 -8.11
C VAL A 57 10.22 0.31 -9.11
N LEU A 58 11.16 -0.54 -8.70
CA LEU A 58 12.22 -1.03 -9.58
C LEU A 58 11.66 -1.85 -10.75
N ASP A 59 10.71 -2.74 -10.49
CA ASP A 59 10.08 -3.56 -11.53
C ASP A 59 9.31 -2.69 -12.53
N PHE A 60 8.66 -1.60 -12.11
CA PHE A 60 8.07 -0.62 -13.04
C PHE A 60 9.12 0.12 -13.87
N ARG A 61 10.21 0.57 -13.25
CA ARG A 61 11.28 1.28 -13.96
C ARG A 61 11.96 0.40 -15.02
N THR A 62 12.19 -0.88 -14.75
CA THR A 62 12.78 -1.81 -15.72
C THR A 62 11.88 -2.02 -16.93
N ASN A 63 10.56 -1.93 -16.77
CA ASN A 63 9.59 -2.03 -17.86
C ASN A 63 9.34 -0.70 -18.61
N LYS A 64 10.05 0.36 -18.24
CA LYS A 64 9.91 1.69 -18.88
C LYS A 64 8.47 2.21 -18.90
N THR A 65 7.65 1.79 -17.94
CA THR A 65 6.26 2.25 -17.75
C THR A 65 6.15 3.21 -16.58
N THR A 66 5.04 3.92 -16.48
CA THR A 66 4.85 4.93 -15.43
C THR A 66 4.47 4.30 -14.09
N VAL A 67 5.01 4.85 -13.03
CA VAL A 67 4.61 4.57 -11.63
C VAL A 67 3.60 5.61 -11.11
N ASP A 68 3.02 6.46 -11.97
CA ASP A 68 2.08 7.50 -11.56
C ASP A 68 0.70 6.90 -11.21
N PRO A 69 0.37 6.74 -9.92
CA PRO A 69 -0.88 6.11 -9.49
C PRO A 69 -2.11 7.00 -9.70
N THR A 70 -1.90 8.28 -10.01
CA THR A 70 -2.99 9.23 -10.28
C THR A 70 -3.37 9.28 -11.75
N ASN A 71 -2.52 8.73 -12.63
CA ASN A 71 -2.71 8.71 -14.08
C ASN A 71 -2.39 7.33 -14.68
N PRO A 72 -3.12 6.27 -14.32
CA PRO A 72 -2.86 4.92 -14.83
C PRO A 72 -2.99 4.81 -16.35
N ASN A 73 -3.71 5.73 -17.01
CA ASN A 73 -3.82 5.83 -18.47
C ASN A 73 -2.47 6.03 -19.19
N LYS A 74 -1.41 6.44 -18.49
CA LYS A 74 -0.07 6.62 -19.04
C LYS A 74 0.77 5.34 -19.03
N SER A 75 0.23 4.23 -18.52
CA SER A 75 0.93 2.96 -18.50
C SER A 75 1.13 2.44 -19.92
N SER A 76 2.38 2.22 -20.32
CA SER A 76 2.79 1.77 -21.64
C SER A 76 2.95 0.25 -21.75
N SER A 77 3.07 -0.44 -20.62
CA SER A 77 3.21 -1.89 -20.56
C SER A 77 2.63 -2.44 -19.26
N LEU A 78 2.07 -3.64 -19.31
CA LEU A 78 1.64 -4.40 -18.14
C LEU A 78 2.87 -5.00 -17.44
N VAL A 79 3.01 -4.75 -16.14
CA VAL A 79 4.05 -5.36 -15.30
C VAL A 79 3.44 -6.52 -14.54
N ASP A 80 3.75 -7.73 -14.95
CA ASP A 80 3.18 -8.99 -14.43
C ASP A 80 4.22 -9.98 -13.89
N HIS A 81 5.47 -9.53 -13.70
CA HIS A 81 6.61 -10.34 -13.26
C HIS A 81 7.30 -9.75 -12.01
N GLY A 82 8.36 -10.42 -11.54
CA GLY A 82 9.06 -10.02 -10.33
C GLY A 82 8.16 -10.08 -9.11
N ILE A 83 8.10 -8.98 -8.32
CA ILE A 83 7.25 -8.91 -7.13
C ILE A 83 5.75 -8.89 -7.49
N TYR A 84 5.41 -8.52 -8.73
CA TYR A 84 4.05 -8.51 -9.25
C TYR A 84 3.46 -9.92 -9.49
N ASN A 85 4.27 -10.98 -9.38
CA ASN A 85 3.79 -12.36 -9.31
C ASN A 85 3.14 -12.72 -7.96
N TYR A 86 3.43 -11.97 -6.91
CA TYR A 86 2.94 -12.24 -5.55
C TYR A 86 1.80 -11.30 -5.14
N SER A 87 1.84 -10.08 -5.62
CA SER A 87 0.84 -9.05 -5.35
C SER A 87 0.67 -8.17 -6.58
N ARG A 88 -0.57 -7.79 -6.91
CA ARG A 88 -0.80 -6.79 -7.96
C ARG A 88 -0.48 -5.37 -7.50
N ASN A 89 -0.33 -5.15 -6.19
CA ASN A 89 -0.10 -3.83 -5.58
C ASN A 89 1.05 -3.85 -4.56
N PRO A 90 2.27 -4.32 -4.93
CA PRO A 90 3.36 -4.50 -3.96
C PRO A 90 3.79 -3.19 -3.29
N MET A 91 3.73 -2.06 -3.98
CA MET A 91 4.00 -0.75 -3.38
C MET A 91 3.01 -0.42 -2.25
N TYR A 92 1.72 -0.71 -2.44
CA TYR A 92 0.70 -0.47 -1.43
C TYR A 92 0.78 -1.45 -0.27
N VAL A 93 1.24 -2.69 -0.51
CA VAL A 93 1.63 -3.61 0.56
C VAL A 93 2.74 -3.00 1.41
N GLY A 94 3.78 -2.44 0.78
CA GLY A 94 4.85 -1.74 1.48
C GLY A 94 4.34 -0.59 2.35
N PHE A 95 3.42 0.21 1.83
CA PHE A 95 2.80 1.32 2.54
C PHE A 95 1.95 0.87 3.73
N PHE A 96 1.21 -0.22 3.56
CA PHE A 96 0.47 -0.83 4.67
C PHE A 96 1.40 -1.33 5.77
N LEU A 97 2.52 -1.98 5.40
CA LEU A 97 3.53 -2.41 6.37
C LEU A 97 4.17 -1.23 7.12
N TRP A 98 4.36 -0.07 6.48
CA TRP A 98 4.82 1.13 7.17
C TRP A 98 3.84 1.61 8.24
N LEU A 99 2.54 1.57 7.96
CA LEU A 99 1.52 1.91 8.96
C LEU A 99 1.46 0.86 10.08
N ILE A 100 1.63 -0.43 9.78
CA ILE A 100 1.76 -1.47 10.82
C ILE A 100 2.99 -1.21 11.70
N ALA A 101 4.15 -0.93 11.10
CA ALA A 101 5.37 -0.59 11.82
C ALA A 101 5.17 0.64 12.73
N TRP A 102 4.47 1.65 12.24
CA TRP A 102 4.12 2.84 13.01
C TRP A 102 3.19 2.51 14.19
N GLY A 103 2.13 1.71 13.98
CA GLY A 103 1.23 1.28 15.06
C GLY A 103 1.93 0.44 16.14
N LEU A 104 2.88 -0.43 15.74
CA LEU A 104 3.74 -1.17 16.66
C LEU A 104 4.65 -0.23 17.44
N PHE A 105 5.26 0.75 16.79
CA PHE A 105 6.12 1.75 17.43
C PHE A 105 5.37 2.57 18.47
N LEU A 106 4.13 2.96 18.18
CA LEU A 106 3.25 3.63 19.12
C LEU A 106 2.80 2.71 20.28
N SER A 107 2.98 1.40 20.15
CA SER A 107 2.50 0.41 21.13
C SER A 107 1.02 0.57 21.47
N ASN A 108 0.21 0.92 20.48
CA ASN A 108 -1.19 1.29 20.67
C ASN A 108 -2.11 0.44 19.78
N GLY A 109 -2.98 -0.36 20.45
CA GLY A 109 -3.89 -1.25 19.74
C GLY A 109 -4.94 -0.53 18.91
N PHE A 110 -5.43 0.63 19.35
CA PHE A 110 -6.41 1.43 18.60
C PHE A 110 -5.76 2.07 17.37
N ALA A 111 -4.54 2.58 17.49
CA ALA A 111 -3.78 3.07 16.36
C ALA A 111 -3.53 1.96 15.33
N LEU A 112 -3.19 0.75 15.80
CA LEU A 112 -2.99 -0.40 14.91
C LEU A 112 -4.28 -0.79 14.18
N LEU A 113 -5.45 -0.71 14.82
CA LEU A 113 -6.75 -0.94 14.15
C LEU A 113 -6.98 0.06 13.00
N VAL A 114 -6.56 1.31 13.16
CA VAL A 114 -6.66 2.31 12.08
C VAL A 114 -5.80 1.94 10.88
N ALA A 115 -4.62 1.35 11.10
CA ALA A 115 -3.79 0.86 10.00
C ALA A 115 -4.55 -0.16 9.11
N PHE A 116 -5.39 -1.03 9.69
CA PHE A 116 -6.18 -2.00 8.94
C PHE A 116 -7.33 -1.38 8.11
N LEU A 117 -7.68 -0.12 8.36
CA LEU A 117 -8.62 0.60 7.49
C LEU A 117 -7.96 1.07 6.18
N PHE A 118 -6.62 1.19 6.17
CA PHE A 118 -5.88 1.62 4.99
C PHE A 118 -6.08 0.70 3.76
N PRO A 119 -5.93 -0.64 3.85
CA PRO A 119 -6.23 -1.53 2.73
C PRO A 119 -7.66 -1.42 2.21
N VAL A 120 -8.63 -1.20 3.09
CA VAL A 120 -10.04 -1.04 2.71
C VAL A 120 -10.22 0.25 1.91
N TYR A 121 -9.67 1.36 2.42
CA TYR A 121 -9.70 2.65 1.75
C TYR A 121 -8.98 2.61 0.39
N MET A 122 -7.75 2.09 0.37
CA MET A 122 -6.96 1.94 -0.85
C MET A 122 -7.66 1.08 -1.90
N THR A 123 -8.25 -0.04 -1.49
CA THR A 123 -8.98 -0.92 -2.41
C THR A 123 -10.12 -0.15 -3.09
N LYS A 124 -10.90 0.62 -2.32
CA LYS A 124 -12.10 1.30 -2.83
C LYS A 124 -11.76 2.51 -3.70
N PHE A 125 -10.84 3.34 -3.27
CA PHE A 125 -10.64 4.67 -3.85
C PHE A 125 -9.41 4.78 -4.77
N GLN A 126 -8.50 3.82 -4.69
CA GLN A 126 -7.28 3.80 -5.47
C GLN A 126 -7.20 2.56 -6.37
N ILE A 127 -7.18 1.35 -5.79
CA ILE A 127 -6.87 0.13 -6.53
C ILE A 127 -7.99 -0.25 -7.52
N VAL A 128 -9.25 -0.25 -7.11
CA VAL A 128 -10.37 -0.61 -8.00
C VAL A 128 -10.48 0.34 -9.19
N PRO A 129 -10.36 1.68 -9.03
CA PRO A 129 -10.25 2.59 -10.18
C PRO A 129 -9.04 2.32 -11.09
N GLU A 130 -7.85 2.06 -10.52
CA GLU A 130 -6.66 1.69 -11.31
C GLU A 130 -6.89 0.38 -12.09
N GLU A 131 -7.45 -0.65 -11.45
CA GLU A 131 -7.75 -1.93 -12.11
C GLU A 131 -8.71 -1.77 -13.29
N ARG A 132 -9.71 -0.89 -13.20
CA ARG A 132 -10.62 -0.59 -14.33
C ARG A 132 -9.85 0.01 -15.50
N THR A 133 -9.00 0.99 -15.23
CA THR A 133 -8.19 1.63 -16.28
C THR A 133 -7.20 0.66 -16.90
N LEU A 134 -6.55 -0.20 -16.11
CA LEU A 134 -5.63 -1.21 -16.63
C LEU A 134 -6.37 -2.27 -17.47
N GLU A 135 -7.61 -2.63 -17.10
CA GLU A 135 -8.45 -3.55 -17.86
C GLU A 135 -8.89 -2.92 -19.21
N GLU A 136 -9.17 -1.62 -19.23
CA GLU A 136 -9.47 -0.88 -20.48
C GLU A 136 -8.23 -0.77 -21.38
N LEU A 137 -7.02 -0.58 -20.83
CA LEU A 137 -5.78 -0.42 -21.58
C LEU A 137 -5.22 -1.74 -22.12
N PHE A 138 -5.23 -2.80 -21.31
CA PHE A 138 -4.55 -4.06 -21.60
C PHE A 138 -5.51 -5.22 -21.90
N GLY A 139 -6.83 -5.00 -21.75
CA GLY A 139 -7.86 -5.96 -22.12
C GLY A 139 -7.66 -7.35 -21.50
N GLN A 140 -7.63 -8.36 -22.37
CA GLN A 140 -7.56 -9.76 -21.96
C GLN A 140 -6.28 -10.12 -21.20
N ASP A 141 -5.15 -9.47 -21.50
CA ASP A 141 -3.87 -9.73 -20.80
C ASP A 141 -3.98 -9.37 -19.31
N TYR A 142 -4.62 -8.24 -19.01
CA TYR A 142 -4.86 -7.86 -17.61
C TYR A 142 -5.86 -8.79 -16.91
N VAL A 143 -6.90 -9.25 -17.61
CA VAL A 143 -7.89 -10.20 -17.06
C VAL A 143 -7.21 -11.53 -16.69
N VAL A 144 -6.33 -12.05 -17.55
CA VAL A 144 -5.55 -13.26 -17.27
C VAL A 144 -4.62 -13.06 -16.06
N TYR A 145 -3.91 -11.93 -16.00
CA TYR A 145 -3.05 -11.59 -14.88
C TYR A 145 -3.85 -11.48 -13.57
N LYS A 146 -4.97 -10.77 -13.58
CA LYS A 146 -5.90 -10.60 -12.46
C LYS A 146 -6.45 -11.92 -11.92
N GLY A 147 -6.61 -12.93 -12.79
CA GLY A 147 -7.02 -14.28 -12.40
C GLY A 147 -5.93 -15.11 -11.71
N LYS A 148 -4.65 -14.78 -11.96
CA LYS A 148 -3.49 -15.52 -11.40
C LYS A 148 -2.96 -14.93 -10.10
N VAL A 149 -2.99 -13.62 -9.95
CA VAL A 149 -2.33 -12.90 -8.84
C VAL A 149 -3.37 -12.18 -7.99
N ARG A 150 -3.22 -12.27 -6.67
CA ARG A 150 -4.12 -11.59 -5.72
C ARG A 150 -3.88 -10.08 -5.71
N ARG A 151 -4.89 -9.34 -5.24
CA ARG A 151 -4.82 -7.87 -5.13
C ARG A 151 -3.79 -7.42 -4.11
N TRP A 152 -3.75 -8.06 -2.95
CA TRP A 152 -2.82 -7.75 -1.87
C TRP A 152 -1.70 -8.80 -1.79
N ILE A 153 -1.94 -9.91 -1.16
CA ILE A 153 -1.03 -11.08 -1.06
C ILE A 153 -1.87 -12.36 -1.07
#